data_64364cd1c6d812bd7dcf9ec812bf1200
#
_entry.id   64364cd1c6d812bd7dcf9ec812bf1200
#
_cell.length_a   1.000
_cell.length_b   1.000
_cell.length_c   1.000
_cell.angle_alpha   90.00
_cell.angle_beta   90.00
_cell.angle_gamma   90.00
#
_symmetry.space_group_name_H-M   'P 1'
#
loop_
_entity.id
_entity.type
_entity.pdbx_description
1 polymer ?
#
loop_
_entity_poly.entity_id
_entity_poly.type
_entity_poly.pdbx_seq_one_letter_code
_entity_poly.pdbx_strand_id
1 'polypeptide(L)'
;MSYITDTFDVIVVGAGHAGVEAALAASRLGGKTLLATLSLDNVALMPCNPSIGGPAKGHLVRELDALGGQMGISADLACIQMRLLNTGKGYAVHALRGQEDKPFYHTLMKKIVENQENLELKQLMIDKLLVENGAVVGVEAETGEIFEAKCVILATGTYLRGRIVYGQVNYECGPNGLRSAQKLSASLLENGVELMRFKTGTPARIDARSLDYSKMEPQYGDEEVRNFSFISDIKTREQVPCYLTYTNEATHKIIRDNLHLSGMYNGMIEGVGPRYCPSIESKIVRFANKERHQLFIEPEGRSTNEMYVQGMSSSLPAHIQLQFMQTIPGLEHCKMMRAGYAIDYDCLDPLQLRPSLEHKAISGLFSAGQSNGTSGYEEAAAQGLMAGINAMMKINGREPLVLRRDEAYIGVLIDDLVTKGTSEPYRMMTSRAEYRLLLRQDNADLRLTEKGRAIGLVDDKRYGIFTEKRTALERTVSELGKQNISPSAENNAKLEAMGTAPLRSGSSLLDLLRRKEVTYSKLQQAFGLPELAPQVAEQAEIFAKYEGYITKQRQEVERFMKLENKRLPDDIDYRAIKELSSEAAEKLDKVRPANIGQASRISGVSPADISVLMIALELKRRKEQEE
;
A
#
# COMPACT_ATOMS: atom_id res chain seq x y z
N MET A 1 22.85 23.02 -24.17
CA MET A 1 21.68 23.68 -24.76
C MET A 1 20.50 22.75 -24.54
N SER A 2 19.42 23.28 -23.97
CA SER A 2 18.18 22.51 -23.82
C SER A 2 17.38 22.57 -25.11
N TYR A 3 16.72 21.48 -25.49
CA TYR A 3 15.91 21.37 -26.71
C TYR A 3 14.70 20.45 -26.50
N ILE A 4 13.57 20.81 -27.11
CA ILE A 4 12.35 20.01 -27.05
C ILE A 4 12.55 18.75 -27.87
N THR A 5 12.29 17.60 -27.23
CA THR A 5 12.49 16.27 -27.84
C THR A 5 11.15 15.64 -28.26
N ASP A 6 10.14 15.66 -27.38
CA ASP A 6 8.85 15.05 -27.63
C ASP A 6 7.78 15.62 -26.65
N THR A 7 6.51 15.35 -26.98
CA THR A 7 5.35 15.79 -26.19
C THR A 7 4.50 14.59 -25.78
N PHE A 8 4.10 14.55 -24.51
CA PHE A 8 3.28 13.50 -23.91
C PHE A 8 2.03 14.09 -23.25
N ASP A 9 1.07 13.24 -22.94
CA ASP A 9 -0.05 13.63 -22.07
C ASP A 9 0.40 13.54 -20.60
N VAL A 10 1.11 12.46 -20.24
CA VAL A 10 1.59 12.23 -18.88
C VAL A 10 3.06 11.83 -18.91
N ILE A 11 3.87 12.44 -18.04
CA ILE A 11 5.23 12.00 -17.75
C ILE A 11 5.28 11.48 -16.32
N VAL A 12 5.79 10.26 -16.14
CA VAL A 12 6.00 9.64 -14.84
C VAL A 12 7.51 9.57 -14.57
N VAL A 13 7.95 10.18 -13.48
CA VAL A 13 9.36 10.25 -13.08
C VAL A 13 9.66 9.20 -12.01
N GLY A 14 10.31 8.12 -12.40
CA GLY A 14 10.65 6.97 -11.57
C GLY A 14 9.81 5.74 -11.86
N ALA A 15 10.46 4.60 -12.14
CA ALA A 15 9.83 3.32 -12.47
C ALA A 15 9.82 2.33 -11.28
N GLY A 16 9.65 2.81 -10.04
CA GLY A 16 9.30 1.97 -8.90
C GLY A 16 7.81 1.53 -8.95
N HIS A 17 7.32 0.88 -7.91
CA HIS A 17 5.94 0.37 -7.90
C HIS A 17 4.88 1.48 -8.13
N ALA A 18 5.10 2.68 -7.58
CA ALA A 18 4.22 3.82 -7.84
C ALA A 18 4.25 4.24 -9.31
N GLY A 19 5.44 4.40 -9.87
CA GLY A 19 5.60 4.88 -11.25
C GLY A 19 5.06 3.88 -12.27
N VAL A 20 5.29 2.60 -12.06
CA VAL A 20 4.78 1.54 -12.96
C VAL A 20 3.24 1.52 -12.95
N GLU A 21 2.60 1.53 -11.77
CA GLU A 21 1.14 1.56 -11.70
C GLU A 21 0.55 2.85 -12.28
N ALA A 22 1.21 4.00 -12.05
CA ALA A 22 0.77 5.27 -12.62
C ALA A 22 0.86 5.28 -14.15
N ALA A 23 1.98 4.81 -14.70
CA ALA A 23 2.21 4.78 -16.13
C ALA A 23 1.26 3.80 -16.84
N LEU A 24 1.08 2.60 -16.27
CA LEU A 24 0.12 1.62 -16.79
C LEU A 24 -1.32 2.13 -16.73
N ALA A 25 -1.72 2.81 -15.65
CA ALA A 25 -3.04 3.39 -15.56
C ALA A 25 -3.27 4.49 -16.60
N ALA A 26 -2.32 5.43 -16.72
CA ALA A 26 -2.42 6.52 -17.68
C ALA A 26 -2.48 6.02 -19.14
N SER A 27 -1.59 5.10 -19.51
CA SER A 27 -1.53 4.55 -20.87
C SER A 27 -2.74 3.68 -21.23
N ARG A 28 -3.23 2.86 -20.29
CA ARG A 28 -4.46 2.05 -20.47
C ARG A 28 -5.72 2.90 -20.62
N LEU A 29 -5.72 4.10 -20.03
CA LEU A 29 -6.77 5.10 -20.21
C LEU A 29 -6.60 5.96 -21.48
N GLY A 30 -5.63 5.60 -22.35
CA GLY A 30 -5.43 6.20 -23.68
C GLY A 30 -4.46 7.39 -23.70
N GLY A 31 -3.79 7.73 -22.59
CA GLY A 31 -2.81 8.83 -22.54
C GLY A 31 -1.46 8.42 -23.14
N LYS A 32 -0.89 9.24 -24.05
CA LYS A 32 0.50 9.11 -24.48
C LYS A 32 1.41 9.36 -23.28
N THR A 33 2.04 8.32 -22.76
CA THR A 33 2.73 8.34 -21.47
C THR A 33 4.23 8.07 -21.63
N LEU A 34 5.06 8.86 -20.96
CA LEU A 34 6.49 8.60 -20.77
C LEU A 34 6.74 8.10 -19.34
N LEU A 35 7.41 6.96 -19.21
CA LEU A 35 7.96 6.48 -17.95
C LEU A 35 9.49 6.66 -17.97
N ALA A 36 9.98 7.66 -17.24
CA ALA A 36 11.40 7.95 -17.08
C ALA A 36 11.98 7.18 -15.88
N THR A 37 13.08 6.47 -16.09
CA THR A 37 13.77 5.70 -15.06
C THR A 37 15.29 5.90 -15.09
N LEU A 38 15.96 5.74 -13.96
CA LEU A 38 17.43 5.81 -13.88
C LEU A 38 18.11 4.60 -14.51
N SER A 39 17.41 3.46 -14.60
CA SER A 39 17.91 2.23 -15.21
C SER A 39 16.75 1.38 -15.69
N LEU A 40 16.82 0.93 -16.94
CA LEU A 40 15.88 -0.03 -17.52
C LEU A 40 15.90 -1.39 -16.81
N ASP A 41 17.02 -1.72 -16.15
CA ASP A 41 17.19 -2.98 -15.44
C ASP A 41 16.64 -2.95 -14.00
N ASN A 42 15.92 -1.88 -13.60
CA ASN A 42 15.42 -1.71 -12.25
C ASN A 42 13.93 -1.29 -12.19
N VAL A 43 13.16 -1.61 -13.23
CA VAL A 43 11.70 -1.39 -13.25
C VAL A 43 11.02 -2.23 -12.18
N ALA A 44 10.18 -1.64 -11.34
CA ALA A 44 9.52 -2.28 -10.19
C ALA A 44 10.49 -3.02 -9.24
N LEU A 45 11.69 -2.47 -9.05
CA LEU A 45 12.69 -3.06 -8.18
C LEU A 45 12.18 -3.18 -6.74
N MET A 46 12.50 -4.30 -6.10
CA MET A 46 12.29 -4.55 -4.68
C MET A 46 13.61 -4.37 -3.89
N PRO A 47 14.03 -3.17 -3.53
CA PRO A 47 15.34 -2.95 -2.90
C PRO A 47 15.39 -3.43 -1.44
N CYS A 48 14.25 -3.65 -0.81
CA CYS A 48 14.12 -4.16 0.54
C CYS A 48 13.65 -5.63 0.53
N ASN A 49 12.63 -5.98 1.31
CA ASN A 49 12.14 -7.34 1.45
C ASN A 49 11.58 -7.93 0.14
N PRO A 50 11.76 -9.25 -0.07
CA PRO A 50 11.23 -9.96 -1.24
C PRO A 50 9.78 -10.39 -1.03
N SER A 51 8.91 -9.51 -0.58
CA SER A 51 7.53 -9.89 -0.30
C SER A 51 6.53 -8.77 -0.60
N ILE A 52 5.33 -9.19 -1.04
CA ILE A 52 4.16 -8.34 -1.26
C ILE A 52 3.05 -8.79 -0.33
N GLY A 53 2.26 -7.84 0.21
CA GLY A 53 1.13 -8.11 1.07
C GLY A 53 1.48 -8.13 2.57
N GLY A 54 0.67 -8.84 3.34
CA GLY A 54 0.66 -8.79 4.80
C GLY A 54 -0.45 -7.89 5.35
N PRO A 55 -0.56 -7.72 6.69
CA PRO A 55 -1.65 -6.98 7.31
C PRO A 55 -1.80 -5.56 6.77
N ALA A 56 -3.00 -5.18 6.35
CA ALA A 56 -3.39 -3.99 5.61
C ALA A 56 -2.82 -3.90 4.18
N LYS A 57 -1.64 -4.45 3.92
CA LYS A 57 -0.97 -4.38 2.62
C LYS A 57 -1.59 -5.31 1.59
N GLY A 58 -1.93 -6.55 1.98
CA GLY A 58 -2.72 -7.46 1.13
C GLY A 58 -4.08 -6.86 0.75
N HIS A 59 -4.67 -6.02 1.62
CA HIS A 59 -5.89 -5.26 1.31
C HIS A 59 -5.63 -4.25 0.18
N LEU A 60 -4.54 -3.47 0.27
CA LEU A 60 -4.16 -2.52 -0.79
C LEU A 60 -3.94 -3.21 -2.14
N VAL A 61 -3.24 -4.37 -2.15
CA VAL A 61 -3.01 -5.14 -3.39
C VAL A 61 -4.31 -5.60 -4.02
N ARG A 62 -5.23 -6.12 -3.21
CA ARG A 62 -6.56 -6.56 -3.67
C ARG A 62 -7.43 -5.42 -4.17
N GLU A 63 -7.37 -4.25 -3.51
CA GLU A 63 -8.10 -3.06 -3.93
C GLU A 63 -7.54 -2.48 -5.24
N LEU A 64 -6.21 -2.45 -5.35
CA LEU A 64 -5.51 -2.07 -6.57
C LEU A 64 -5.89 -3.00 -7.74
N ASP A 65 -5.89 -4.31 -7.51
CA ASP A 65 -6.33 -5.30 -8.51
C ASP A 65 -7.78 -5.09 -8.92
N ALA A 66 -8.68 -4.87 -7.97
CA ALA A 66 -10.11 -4.64 -8.23
C ALA A 66 -10.36 -3.39 -9.11
N LEU A 67 -9.51 -2.37 -9.01
CA LEU A 67 -9.56 -1.17 -9.85
C LEU A 67 -8.91 -1.36 -11.24
N GLY A 68 -8.22 -2.47 -11.50
CA GLY A 68 -7.56 -2.75 -12.77
C GLY A 68 -6.04 -2.59 -12.75
N GLY A 69 -5.40 -2.50 -11.57
CA GLY A 69 -3.95 -2.42 -11.40
C GLY A 69 -3.22 -3.72 -11.73
N GLN A 70 -1.90 -3.67 -11.74
CA GLN A 70 -1.02 -4.73 -12.23
C GLN A 70 -0.36 -5.55 -11.11
N MET A 71 -0.05 -4.95 -9.96
CA MET A 71 0.77 -5.57 -8.91
C MET A 71 0.25 -6.95 -8.47
N GLY A 72 -1.08 -7.10 -8.29
CA GLY A 72 -1.68 -8.36 -7.86
C GLY A 72 -1.42 -9.52 -8.82
N ILE A 73 -1.59 -9.27 -10.12
CA ILE A 73 -1.35 -10.26 -11.19
C ILE A 73 0.14 -10.65 -11.21
N SER A 74 1.02 -9.66 -11.18
CA SER A 74 2.46 -9.89 -11.25
C SER A 74 3.01 -10.59 -10.00
N ALA A 75 2.47 -10.24 -8.82
CA ALA A 75 2.79 -10.92 -7.57
C ALA A 75 2.35 -12.40 -7.60
N ASP A 76 1.15 -12.71 -8.11
CA ASP A 76 0.70 -14.09 -8.23
C ASP A 76 1.63 -14.94 -9.10
N LEU A 77 2.11 -14.38 -10.22
CA LEU A 77 3.00 -15.07 -11.16
C LEU A 77 4.42 -15.25 -10.61
N ALA A 78 4.92 -14.30 -9.84
CA ALA A 78 6.27 -14.32 -9.28
C ALA A 78 6.35 -14.95 -7.88
N CYS A 79 5.21 -15.30 -7.28
CA CYS A 79 5.15 -15.79 -5.92
C CYS A 79 5.78 -17.19 -5.78
N ILE A 80 6.74 -17.28 -4.87
CA ILE A 80 7.40 -18.54 -4.50
C ILE A 80 6.90 -19.12 -3.17
N GLN A 81 6.13 -18.35 -2.39
CA GLN A 81 5.43 -18.83 -1.20
C GLN A 81 4.24 -17.90 -0.89
N MET A 82 3.08 -18.47 -0.57
CA MET A 82 1.88 -17.71 -0.18
C MET A 82 1.41 -18.11 1.21
N ARG A 83 1.03 -17.13 2.02
CA ARG A 83 0.42 -17.36 3.34
C ARG A 83 -0.76 -16.41 3.57
N LEU A 84 -1.80 -16.92 4.19
CA LEU A 84 -2.87 -16.12 4.76
C LEU A 84 -2.56 -15.81 6.23
N LEU A 85 -2.31 -14.57 6.54
CA LEU A 85 -1.95 -14.12 7.88
C LEU A 85 -3.19 -13.75 8.71
N ASN A 86 -3.06 -13.80 10.04
CA ASN A 86 -4.10 -13.47 11.02
C ASN A 86 -5.32 -14.40 10.99
N THR A 87 -5.20 -15.65 10.53
CA THR A 87 -6.29 -16.63 10.47
C THR A 87 -6.95 -16.93 11.83
N GLY A 88 -6.20 -16.79 12.94
CA GLY A 88 -6.75 -16.88 14.30
C GLY A 88 -7.56 -15.66 14.76
N LYS A 89 -7.65 -14.61 13.92
CA LYS A 89 -8.46 -13.40 14.16
C LYS A 89 -9.63 -13.38 13.18
N GLY A 90 -10.58 -12.47 13.33
CA GLY A 90 -11.72 -12.38 12.40
C GLY A 90 -11.31 -11.95 10.97
N TYR A 91 -12.15 -12.22 9.98
CA TYR A 91 -11.96 -11.92 8.56
C TYR A 91 -11.55 -10.46 8.26
N ALA A 92 -11.93 -9.52 9.11
CA ALA A 92 -11.58 -8.10 8.97
C ALA A 92 -10.07 -7.80 8.89
N VAL A 93 -9.23 -8.73 9.32
CA VAL A 93 -7.76 -8.57 9.37
C VAL A 93 -7.00 -9.72 8.70
N HIS A 94 -7.71 -10.68 8.08
CA HIS A 94 -7.06 -11.66 7.23
C HIS A 94 -6.30 -10.95 6.11
N ALA A 95 -5.07 -11.36 5.84
CA ALA A 95 -4.25 -10.71 4.82
C ALA A 95 -3.32 -11.70 4.13
N LEU A 96 -3.35 -11.73 2.80
CA LEU A 96 -2.40 -12.48 2.00
C LEU A 96 -1.01 -11.85 2.09
N ARG A 97 0.02 -12.71 2.13
CA ARG A 97 1.42 -12.33 1.97
C ARG A 97 2.09 -13.32 1.03
N GLY A 98 2.59 -12.81 -0.09
CA GLY A 98 3.42 -13.54 -1.04
C GLY A 98 4.90 -13.24 -0.80
N GLN A 99 5.71 -14.30 -0.81
CA GLN A 99 7.15 -14.21 -0.97
C GLN A 99 7.44 -14.27 -2.47
N GLU A 100 8.22 -13.32 -2.98
CA GLU A 100 8.38 -13.14 -4.41
C GLU A 100 9.77 -13.57 -4.90
N ASP A 101 9.84 -14.14 -6.09
CA ASP A 101 11.07 -14.25 -6.87
C ASP A 101 11.38 -12.86 -7.45
N LYS A 102 12.25 -12.08 -6.79
CA LYS A 102 12.55 -10.71 -7.19
C LYS A 102 13.08 -10.58 -8.61
N PRO A 103 14.07 -11.37 -9.06
CA PRO A 103 14.54 -11.33 -10.43
C PRO A 103 13.43 -11.57 -11.44
N PHE A 104 12.58 -12.54 -11.19
CA PHE A 104 11.45 -12.85 -12.07
C PHE A 104 10.38 -11.75 -12.05
N TYR A 105 9.99 -11.28 -10.87
CA TYR A 105 9.01 -10.19 -10.71
C TYR A 105 9.43 -8.94 -11.48
N HIS A 106 10.69 -8.51 -11.31
CA HIS A 106 11.26 -7.38 -11.98
C HIS A 106 11.25 -7.54 -13.51
N THR A 107 11.74 -8.70 -14.01
CA THR A 107 11.76 -9.01 -15.45
C THR A 107 10.35 -9.03 -16.05
N LEU A 108 9.39 -9.61 -15.32
CA LEU A 108 7.97 -9.63 -15.70
C LEU A 108 7.39 -8.23 -15.81
N MET A 109 7.61 -7.38 -14.79
CA MET A 109 7.09 -6.01 -14.76
C MET A 109 7.70 -5.16 -15.88
N LYS A 110 9.02 -5.29 -16.11
CA LYS A 110 9.70 -4.63 -17.24
C LYS A 110 9.04 -5.02 -18.56
N LYS A 111 8.85 -6.33 -18.81
CA LYS A 111 8.19 -6.83 -20.03
C LYS A 111 6.77 -6.28 -20.20
N ILE A 112 6.00 -6.16 -19.13
CA ILE A 112 4.64 -5.61 -19.17
C ILE A 112 4.68 -4.14 -19.57
N VAL A 113 5.57 -3.35 -18.98
CA VAL A 113 5.73 -1.92 -19.29
C VAL A 113 6.18 -1.71 -20.74
N GLU A 114 7.17 -2.47 -21.21
CA GLU A 114 7.70 -2.36 -22.57
C GLU A 114 6.69 -2.73 -23.67
N ASN A 115 5.71 -3.60 -23.35
CA ASN A 115 4.67 -4.02 -24.30
C ASN A 115 3.34 -3.28 -24.14
N GLN A 116 3.26 -2.31 -23.22
CA GLN A 116 2.04 -1.55 -23.02
C GLN A 116 1.87 -0.50 -24.12
N GLU A 117 0.75 -0.54 -24.83
CA GLU A 117 0.38 0.50 -25.79
C GLU A 117 0.31 1.89 -25.13
N ASN A 118 0.63 2.93 -25.88
CA ASN A 118 0.68 4.33 -25.44
C ASN A 118 1.70 4.61 -24.31
N LEU A 119 2.65 3.71 -24.06
CA LEU A 119 3.67 3.85 -23.02
C LEU A 119 5.08 3.75 -23.61
N GLU A 120 5.88 4.79 -23.42
CA GLU A 120 7.31 4.78 -23.71
C GLU A 120 8.11 4.68 -22.42
N LEU A 121 9.02 3.71 -22.34
CA LEU A 121 9.98 3.55 -21.25
C LEU A 121 11.33 4.08 -21.69
N LYS A 122 11.87 5.10 -20.98
CA LYS A 122 13.19 5.68 -21.27
C LYS A 122 14.09 5.73 -20.05
N GLN A 123 15.39 5.45 -20.26
CA GLN A 123 16.41 5.67 -19.25
C GLN A 123 16.83 7.13 -19.25
N LEU A 124 16.34 7.89 -18.27
CA LEU A 124 16.56 9.32 -18.14
C LEU A 124 16.74 9.70 -16.67
N MET A 125 17.70 10.56 -16.37
CA MET A 125 17.79 11.31 -15.12
C MET A 125 17.07 12.64 -15.33
N ILE A 126 15.99 12.88 -14.60
CA ILE A 126 15.27 14.15 -14.66
C ILE A 126 15.90 15.10 -13.64
N ASP A 127 16.36 16.24 -14.12
CA ASP A 127 17.03 17.28 -13.33
C ASP A 127 16.07 18.43 -12.95
N LYS A 128 15.07 18.74 -13.80
CA LYS A 128 14.17 19.88 -13.55
C LYS A 128 12.71 19.55 -13.85
N LEU A 129 11.85 20.14 -13.04
CA LEU A 129 10.42 20.29 -13.30
C LEU A 129 10.21 21.65 -13.98
N LEU A 130 9.52 21.66 -15.12
CA LEU A 130 9.21 22.90 -15.84
C LEU A 130 7.78 23.33 -15.51
N VAL A 131 7.66 24.56 -14.99
CA VAL A 131 6.38 25.13 -14.54
C VAL A 131 6.23 26.52 -15.17
N GLU A 132 5.08 26.77 -15.79
CA GLU A 132 4.70 28.07 -16.35
C GLU A 132 3.31 28.45 -15.85
N ASN A 133 3.14 29.69 -15.41
CA ASN A 133 1.85 30.23 -14.94
C ASN A 133 1.14 29.34 -13.89
N GLY A 134 1.92 28.67 -13.00
CA GLY A 134 1.37 27.79 -11.96
C GLY A 134 0.91 26.41 -12.45
N ALA A 135 1.25 26.01 -13.67
CA ALA A 135 0.99 24.67 -14.21
C ALA A 135 2.27 24.01 -14.72
N VAL A 136 2.36 22.69 -14.60
CA VAL A 136 3.46 21.95 -15.23
C VAL A 136 3.35 22.05 -16.75
N VAL A 137 4.52 22.20 -17.41
CA VAL A 137 4.63 22.15 -18.87
C VAL A 137 5.55 21.02 -19.33
N GLY A 138 6.28 20.37 -18.42
CA GLY A 138 7.14 19.25 -18.74
C GLY A 138 8.27 19.04 -17.76
N VAL A 139 9.31 18.36 -18.23
CA VAL A 139 10.55 18.07 -17.47
C VAL A 139 11.78 18.25 -18.37
N GLU A 140 12.93 18.54 -17.74
CA GLU A 140 14.24 18.57 -18.40
C GLU A 140 15.14 17.47 -17.83
N ALA A 141 15.70 16.65 -18.72
CA ALA A 141 16.67 15.63 -18.38
C ALA A 141 18.08 16.23 -18.19
N GLU A 142 18.98 15.51 -17.52
CA GLU A 142 20.38 15.91 -17.31
C GLU A 142 21.15 16.16 -18.62
N THR A 143 20.72 15.53 -19.71
CA THR A 143 21.27 15.66 -21.06
C THR A 143 20.83 16.92 -21.79
N GLY A 144 19.87 17.68 -21.22
CA GLY A 144 19.29 18.88 -21.80
C GLY A 144 18.07 18.62 -22.70
N GLU A 145 17.62 17.37 -22.80
CA GLU A 145 16.36 17.03 -23.47
C GLU A 145 15.18 17.55 -22.66
N ILE A 146 14.25 18.20 -23.34
CA ILE A 146 12.99 18.66 -22.75
C ILE A 146 11.86 17.79 -23.28
N PHE A 147 11.07 17.26 -22.37
CA PHE A 147 9.86 16.53 -22.66
C PHE A 147 8.67 17.34 -22.12
N GLU A 148 7.80 17.76 -23.03
CA GLU A 148 6.58 18.50 -22.67
C GLU A 148 5.48 17.55 -22.21
N ALA A 149 4.67 17.97 -21.24
CA ALA A 149 3.51 17.21 -20.80
C ALA A 149 2.42 18.08 -20.17
N LYS A 150 1.17 17.60 -20.24
CA LYS A 150 0.02 18.18 -19.53
C LYS A 150 0.02 17.86 -18.04
N CYS A 151 0.54 16.68 -17.68
CA CYS A 151 0.67 16.24 -16.28
C CYS A 151 2.02 15.56 -16.04
N VAL A 152 2.58 15.78 -14.85
CA VAL A 152 3.81 15.11 -14.37
C VAL A 152 3.50 14.41 -13.05
N ILE A 153 3.90 13.14 -12.92
CA ILE A 153 3.74 12.34 -11.71
C ILE A 153 5.13 12.04 -11.14
N LEU A 154 5.42 12.56 -9.95
CA LEU A 154 6.65 12.27 -9.22
C LEU A 154 6.51 10.94 -8.46
N ALA A 155 7.32 9.96 -8.84
CA ALA A 155 7.39 8.63 -8.24
C ALA A 155 8.84 8.23 -7.93
N THR A 156 9.63 9.20 -7.48
CA THR A 156 11.11 9.12 -7.35
C THR A 156 11.59 8.21 -6.21
N GLY A 157 10.70 7.75 -5.35
CA GLY A 157 11.01 6.80 -4.28
C GLY A 157 12.09 7.35 -3.34
N THR A 158 13.13 6.56 -3.06
CA THR A 158 14.26 6.93 -2.21
C THR A 158 15.46 7.48 -2.99
N TYR A 159 15.26 7.82 -4.28
CA TYR A 159 16.35 8.33 -5.15
C TYR A 159 16.43 9.86 -5.15
N LEU A 160 15.40 10.57 -4.67
CA LEU A 160 15.38 12.02 -4.59
C LEU A 160 16.35 12.48 -3.49
N ARG A 161 17.47 13.08 -3.90
CA ARG A 161 18.61 13.44 -3.03
C ARG A 161 19.02 12.30 -2.10
N GLY A 162 19.01 11.07 -2.64
CA GLY A 162 19.35 9.85 -1.91
C GLY A 162 20.81 9.85 -1.44
N ARG A 163 21.03 9.45 -0.17
CA ARG A 163 22.36 9.31 0.45
C ARG A 163 22.40 8.02 1.25
N ILE A 164 23.31 7.12 0.88
CA ILE A 164 23.55 5.85 1.59
C ILE A 164 24.52 6.07 2.74
N VAL A 165 24.27 5.38 3.86
CA VAL A 165 25.08 5.47 5.09
C VAL A 165 25.43 4.06 5.59
N TYR A 166 26.75 3.81 5.73
CA TYR A 166 27.36 2.63 6.36
C TYR A 166 28.28 3.08 7.48
N GLY A 167 27.84 3.03 8.72
CA GLY A 167 28.66 3.51 9.84
C GLY A 167 29.08 4.96 9.66
N GLN A 168 30.37 5.19 9.45
CA GLN A 168 30.95 6.52 9.22
C GLN A 168 31.12 6.88 7.74
N VAL A 169 30.80 5.97 6.83
CA VAL A 169 30.88 6.20 5.38
C VAL A 169 29.52 6.57 4.83
N ASN A 170 29.47 7.65 4.07
CA ASN A 170 28.26 8.03 3.35
C ASN A 170 28.61 8.55 1.95
N TYR A 171 27.69 8.42 1.03
CA TYR A 171 27.82 8.92 -0.33
C TYR A 171 26.46 9.10 -1.02
N GLU A 172 26.40 10.01 -1.97
CA GLU A 172 25.20 10.27 -2.77
C GLU A 172 24.90 9.09 -3.68
N CYS A 173 23.86 8.35 -3.34
CA CYS A 173 23.46 7.14 -4.07
C CYS A 173 22.04 6.76 -3.69
N GLY A 174 21.33 6.13 -4.62
CA GLY A 174 20.08 5.42 -4.36
C GLY A 174 20.32 3.94 -4.01
N PRO A 175 19.24 3.17 -3.79
CA PRO A 175 19.32 1.73 -3.57
C PRO A 175 20.08 0.99 -4.69
N ASN A 176 20.74 -0.11 -4.34
CA ASN A 176 21.47 -0.98 -5.27
C ASN A 176 22.61 -0.29 -6.06
N GLY A 177 23.19 0.78 -5.53
CA GLY A 177 24.30 1.48 -6.20
C GLY A 177 23.88 2.37 -7.36
N LEU A 178 22.59 2.62 -7.57
CA LEU A 178 22.12 3.52 -8.61
C LEU A 178 22.34 4.99 -8.21
N ARG A 179 22.52 5.84 -9.21
CA ARG A 179 22.65 7.29 -9.02
C ARG A 179 21.42 7.86 -8.31
N SER A 180 21.58 8.95 -7.60
CA SER A 180 20.47 9.70 -6.98
C SER A 180 20.23 11.03 -7.70
N ALA A 181 18.96 11.47 -7.75
CA ALA A 181 18.55 12.71 -8.40
C ALA A 181 18.78 13.90 -7.45
N GLN A 182 19.91 14.58 -7.57
CA GLN A 182 20.28 15.68 -6.69
C GLN A 182 19.61 17.00 -7.14
N LYS A 183 19.66 17.31 -8.43
CA LYS A 183 19.19 18.60 -8.95
C LYS A 183 17.67 18.73 -8.97
N LEU A 184 16.94 17.60 -9.10
CA LEU A 184 15.48 17.63 -9.09
C LEU A 184 14.93 18.18 -7.77
N SER A 185 15.55 17.85 -6.61
CA SER A 185 15.16 18.44 -5.33
C SER A 185 15.26 19.97 -5.32
N ALA A 186 16.37 20.51 -5.87
CA ALA A 186 16.55 21.97 -5.97
C ALA A 186 15.46 22.59 -6.87
N SER A 187 15.20 21.98 -8.03
CA SER A 187 14.15 22.44 -8.94
C SER A 187 12.75 22.41 -8.32
N LEU A 188 12.43 21.40 -7.51
CA LEU A 188 11.16 21.34 -6.78
C LEU A 188 11.05 22.48 -5.75
N LEU A 189 12.10 22.75 -4.98
CA LEU A 189 12.14 23.88 -4.03
C LEU A 189 12.01 25.24 -4.73
N GLU A 190 12.69 25.44 -5.88
CA GLU A 190 12.59 26.66 -6.69
C GLU A 190 11.15 26.91 -7.19
N ASN A 191 10.39 25.84 -7.44
CA ASN A 191 8.96 25.90 -7.81
C ASN A 191 8.02 25.96 -6.61
N GLY A 192 8.52 26.12 -5.37
CA GLY A 192 7.72 26.27 -4.17
C GLY A 192 7.17 24.96 -3.58
N VAL A 193 7.70 23.81 -3.99
CA VAL A 193 7.34 22.52 -3.38
C VAL A 193 8.09 22.36 -2.07
N GLU A 194 7.38 22.13 -0.96
CA GLU A 194 7.97 21.88 0.35
C GLU A 194 8.46 20.43 0.44
N LEU A 195 9.69 20.23 0.86
CA LEU A 195 10.32 18.91 1.02
C LEU A 195 10.61 18.61 2.48
N MET A 196 10.48 17.33 2.83
CA MET A 196 10.88 16.75 4.11
C MET A 196 12.03 15.78 3.89
N ARG A 197 12.75 15.43 4.97
CA ARG A 197 13.83 14.46 4.94
C ARG A 197 13.47 13.20 5.72
N PHE A 198 13.38 12.06 5.04
CA PHE A 198 13.13 10.76 5.64
C PHE A 198 14.30 9.81 5.47
N LYS A 199 14.30 8.75 6.27
CA LYS A 199 15.25 7.67 6.11
C LYS A 199 14.54 6.32 6.09
N THR A 200 15.12 5.38 5.39
CA THR A 200 14.82 3.95 5.50
C THR A 200 16.10 3.13 5.56
N GLY A 201 16.01 1.82 5.46
CA GLY A 201 17.19 0.96 5.42
C GLY A 201 16.83 -0.45 4.99
N THR A 202 17.84 -1.23 4.70
CA THR A 202 17.73 -2.62 4.31
C THR A 202 18.75 -3.47 5.07
N PRO A 203 18.45 -4.72 5.43
CA PRO A 203 19.42 -5.63 6.04
C PRO A 203 20.40 -6.20 5.01
N ALA A 204 21.39 -6.91 5.52
CA ALA A 204 22.36 -7.64 4.70
C ALA A 204 21.69 -8.74 3.87
N ARG A 205 22.35 -9.13 2.76
CA ARG A 205 22.13 -10.37 2.02
C ARG A 205 23.28 -11.32 2.27
N ILE A 206 22.94 -12.58 2.50
CA ILE A 206 23.88 -13.65 2.82
C ILE A 206 23.76 -14.81 1.84
N ASP A 207 24.82 -15.58 1.66
CA ASP A 207 24.85 -16.71 0.73
C ASP A 207 24.16 -17.94 1.35
N ALA A 208 23.09 -18.41 0.74
CA ALA A 208 22.32 -19.59 1.13
C ALA A 208 23.18 -20.84 1.40
N ARG A 209 24.27 -21.02 0.65
CA ARG A 209 25.20 -22.16 0.75
C ARG A 209 26.04 -22.14 2.03
N SER A 210 26.08 -21.02 2.73
CA SER A 210 26.85 -20.82 3.96
C SER A 210 26.02 -20.95 5.23
N LEU A 211 24.75 -21.38 5.12
CA LEU A 211 23.80 -21.44 6.22
C LEU A 211 23.61 -22.88 6.73
N ASP A 212 23.42 -23.01 8.04
CA ASP A 212 23.04 -24.28 8.67
C ASP A 212 21.53 -24.27 8.97
N TYR A 213 20.75 -24.76 8.02
CA TYR A 213 19.29 -24.80 8.11
C TYR A 213 18.78 -25.73 9.22
N SER A 214 19.60 -26.69 9.71
CA SER A 214 19.21 -27.59 10.80
C SER A 214 18.99 -26.89 12.14
N LYS A 215 19.53 -25.68 12.28
CA LYS A 215 19.40 -24.82 13.48
C LYS A 215 18.28 -23.78 13.36
N MET A 216 17.53 -23.78 12.28
CA MET A 216 16.44 -22.85 12.01
C MET A 216 15.12 -23.57 11.83
N GLU A 217 14.01 -22.92 12.17
CA GLU A 217 12.67 -23.49 11.99
C GLU A 217 12.15 -23.17 10.59
N PRO A 218 11.86 -24.16 9.73
CA PRO A 218 11.31 -23.92 8.41
C PRO A 218 9.86 -23.38 8.52
N GLN A 219 9.57 -22.36 7.74
CA GLN A 219 8.26 -21.71 7.64
C GLN A 219 7.72 -21.94 6.25
N TYR A 220 6.80 -22.89 6.11
CA TYR A 220 6.17 -23.24 4.84
C TYR A 220 5.01 -22.29 4.52
N GLY A 221 4.65 -22.21 3.23
CA GLY A 221 3.42 -21.56 2.78
C GLY A 221 2.18 -22.41 3.08
N ASP A 222 1.01 -21.83 2.82
CA ASP A 222 -0.27 -22.53 3.01
C ASP A 222 -0.43 -23.59 1.92
N GLU A 223 -1.03 -24.74 2.25
CA GLU A 223 -1.36 -25.81 1.28
C GLU A 223 -2.43 -25.34 0.29
N GLU A 224 -3.39 -24.56 0.79
CA GLU A 224 -4.44 -23.98 -0.04
C GLU A 224 -3.87 -22.87 -0.92
N VAL A 225 -3.97 -23.04 -2.24
CA VAL A 225 -3.51 -22.01 -3.19
C VAL A 225 -4.46 -20.83 -3.19
N ARG A 226 -3.95 -19.68 -2.84
CA ARG A 226 -4.65 -18.38 -2.87
C ARG A 226 -3.90 -17.42 -3.80
N ASN A 227 -4.63 -16.49 -4.41
CA ASN A 227 -4.09 -15.49 -5.31
C ASN A 227 -4.46 -14.09 -4.84
N PHE A 228 -3.62 -13.09 -5.13
CA PHE A 228 -3.95 -11.69 -4.91
C PHE A 228 -4.98 -11.20 -5.93
N SER A 229 -4.75 -11.49 -7.20
CA SER A 229 -5.64 -11.02 -8.25
C SER A 229 -6.92 -11.86 -8.33
N PHE A 230 -8.05 -11.18 -8.53
CA PHE A 230 -9.35 -11.82 -8.73
C PHE A 230 -9.50 -12.53 -10.08
N ILE A 231 -8.57 -12.26 -11.00
CA ILE A 231 -8.56 -12.90 -12.34
C ILE A 231 -7.43 -13.93 -12.51
N SER A 232 -6.58 -14.12 -11.50
CA SER A 232 -5.56 -15.16 -11.53
C SER A 232 -6.16 -16.55 -11.38
N ASP A 233 -5.79 -17.49 -12.26
CA ASP A 233 -6.23 -18.89 -12.24
C ASP A 233 -5.05 -19.85 -11.91
N ILE A 234 -4.21 -19.46 -10.95
CA ILE A 234 -3.10 -20.30 -10.48
C ILE A 234 -3.66 -21.28 -9.46
N LYS A 235 -3.63 -22.59 -9.79
CA LYS A 235 -4.19 -23.69 -8.98
C LYS A 235 -3.13 -24.47 -8.21
N THR A 236 -1.88 -24.41 -8.64
CA THR A 236 -0.76 -25.09 -8.00
C THR A 236 0.43 -24.15 -7.88
N ARG A 237 1.18 -24.25 -6.80
CA ARG A 237 2.39 -23.45 -6.57
C ARG A 237 3.42 -24.30 -5.87
N GLU A 238 4.59 -24.45 -6.50
CA GLU A 238 5.75 -24.99 -5.81
C GLU A 238 6.27 -23.96 -4.83
N GLN A 239 6.27 -24.28 -3.54
CA GLN A 239 6.61 -23.33 -2.50
C GLN A 239 8.02 -23.52 -1.97
N VAL A 240 8.73 -22.42 -1.71
CA VAL A 240 10.06 -22.38 -1.09
C VAL A 240 9.90 -21.89 0.35
N PRO A 241 10.43 -22.62 1.36
CA PRO A 241 10.30 -22.19 2.75
C PRO A 241 11.17 -20.97 3.05
N CYS A 242 10.67 -20.13 3.96
CA CYS A 242 11.50 -19.20 4.72
C CYS A 242 11.95 -19.88 6.02
N TYR A 243 12.94 -19.33 6.71
CA TYR A 243 13.46 -19.94 7.95
C TYR A 243 13.42 -18.94 9.09
N LEU A 244 12.97 -19.40 10.25
CA LEU A 244 12.88 -18.62 11.46
C LEU A 244 14.08 -18.88 12.35
N THR A 245 14.73 -17.81 12.82
CA THR A 245 15.78 -17.83 13.84
C THR A 245 15.66 -16.62 14.75
N TYR A 246 16.60 -16.45 15.68
CA TYR A 246 16.53 -15.40 16.69
C TYR A 246 17.91 -14.81 16.98
N THR A 247 17.95 -13.52 17.30
CA THR A 247 19.12 -12.91 17.95
C THR A 247 19.31 -13.48 19.35
N ASN A 248 20.48 -13.27 19.94
CA ASN A 248 20.83 -13.66 21.30
C ASN A 248 21.65 -12.58 22.01
N GLU A 249 22.03 -12.80 23.27
CA GLU A 249 22.77 -11.81 24.03
C GLU A 249 24.13 -11.45 23.42
N ALA A 250 24.84 -12.41 22.80
CA ALA A 250 26.10 -12.13 22.11
C ALA A 250 25.87 -11.18 20.92
N THR A 251 24.79 -11.39 20.14
CA THR A 251 24.36 -10.48 19.08
C THR A 251 24.10 -9.09 19.63
N HIS A 252 23.33 -8.99 20.72
CA HIS A 252 22.94 -7.72 21.33
C HIS A 252 24.15 -6.98 21.90
N LYS A 253 25.11 -7.72 22.52
CA LYS A 253 26.33 -7.15 23.07
C LYS A 253 27.18 -6.50 21.99
N ILE A 254 27.44 -7.19 20.87
CA ILE A 254 28.23 -6.64 19.76
C ILE A 254 27.58 -5.35 19.23
N ILE A 255 26.25 -5.33 19.07
CA ILE A 255 25.55 -4.14 18.58
C ILE A 255 25.63 -2.99 19.60
N ARG A 256 25.42 -3.25 20.90
CA ARG A 256 25.50 -2.21 21.93
C ARG A 256 26.90 -1.60 22.04
N ASP A 257 27.92 -2.42 21.99
CA ASP A 257 29.33 -1.96 22.12
C ASP A 257 29.75 -1.08 20.93
N ASN A 258 29.05 -1.22 19.77
CA ASN A 258 29.37 -0.52 18.54
C ASN A 258 28.33 0.53 18.13
N LEU A 259 27.35 0.90 18.98
CA LEU A 259 26.30 1.88 18.65
C LEU A 259 26.88 3.22 18.16
N HIS A 260 28.00 3.66 18.71
CA HIS A 260 28.68 4.90 18.32
C HIS A 260 29.16 4.91 16.86
N LEU A 261 29.29 3.73 16.23
CA LEU A 261 29.63 3.58 14.81
C LEU A 261 28.39 3.58 13.90
N SER A 262 27.18 3.47 14.45
CA SER A 262 25.95 3.48 13.65
C SER A 262 25.63 4.89 13.15
N GLY A 263 25.31 5.02 11.86
CA GLY A 263 24.87 6.29 11.25
C GLY A 263 23.69 6.95 11.96
N MET A 264 22.85 6.15 12.64
CA MET A 264 21.73 6.67 13.44
C MET A 264 22.13 7.32 14.76
N TYR A 265 23.28 6.94 15.34
CA TYR A 265 23.72 7.38 16.66
C TYR A 265 24.94 8.30 16.60
N ASN A 266 25.58 8.43 15.44
CA ASN A 266 26.72 9.32 15.21
C ASN A 266 26.34 10.67 14.54
N GLY A 267 25.05 10.93 14.31
CA GLY A 267 24.56 12.18 13.71
C GLY A 267 24.65 12.27 12.19
N MET A 268 25.08 11.23 11.49
CA MET A 268 25.15 11.25 10.01
C MET A 268 23.80 11.18 9.33
N ILE A 269 22.84 10.52 9.93
CA ILE A 269 21.47 10.38 9.39
C ILE A 269 20.63 11.55 9.86
N GLU A 270 20.16 12.36 8.91
CA GLU A 270 19.30 13.52 9.15
C GLU A 270 17.81 13.15 9.13
N GLY A 271 17.45 12.18 8.30
CA GLY A 271 16.07 11.79 8.06
C GLY A 271 15.41 11.04 9.20
N VAL A 272 14.11 11.26 9.39
CA VAL A 272 13.29 10.51 10.35
C VAL A 272 13.01 9.12 9.80
N GLY A 273 13.22 8.10 10.64
CA GLY A 273 13.02 6.70 10.25
C GLY A 273 11.62 6.15 10.56
N PRO A 274 11.20 5.07 9.87
CA PRO A 274 9.87 4.49 10.06
C PRO A 274 9.74 3.82 11.44
N ARG A 275 8.64 4.10 12.12
CA ARG A 275 8.32 3.56 13.45
C ARG A 275 8.18 2.03 13.46
N TYR A 276 7.61 1.47 12.40
CA TYR A 276 7.24 0.05 12.32
C TYR A 276 8.27 -0.83 11.58
N CYS A 277 9.37 -0.26 11.13
CA CYS A 277 10.52 -0.97 10.58
C CYS A 277 11.83 -0.38 11.16
N PRO A 278 11.99 -0.42 12.50
CA PRO A 278 13.20 0.10 13.12
C PRO A 278 14.40 -0.75 12.74
N SER A 279 15.59 -0.14 12.71
CA SER A 279 16.84 -0.88 12.60
C SER A 279 17.04 -1.79 13.81
N ILE A 280 17.92 -2.78 13.70
CA ILE A 280 18.21 -3.70 14.82
C ILE A 280 18.81 -2.94 16.01
N GLU A 281 19.64 -1.91 15.77
CA GLU A 281 20.17 -1.03 16.82
C GLU A 281 19.04 -0.38 17.61
N SER A 282 18.04 0.17 16.89
CA SER A 282 16.88 0.80 17.54
C SER A 282 16.03 -0.18 18.32
N LYS A 283 15.89 -1.43 17.86
CA LYS A 283 15.17 -2.48 18.60
C LYS A 283 15.88 -2.82 19.90
N ILE A 284 17.20 -3.00 19.86
CA ILE A 284 18.00 -3.36 21.04
C ILE A 284 18.03 -2.25 22.09
N VAL A 285 18.07 -0.99 21.65
CA VAL A 285 18.01 0.17 22.57
C VAL A 285 16.61 0.33 23.16
N ARG A 286 15.55 0.31 22.34
CA ARG A 286 14.17 0.55 22.80
C ARG A 286 13.59 -0.61 23.60
N PHE A 287 14.02 -1.82 23.33
CA PHE A 287 13.53 -3.06 23.95
C PHE A 287 14.66 -3.82 24.63
N ALA A 288 15.46 -3.11 25.43
CA ALA A 288 16.66 -3.64 26.10
C ALA A 288 16.36 -4.87 26.97
N ASN A 289 15.13 -5.02 27.49
CA ASN A 289 14.71 -6.16 28.32
C ASN A 289 14.33 -7.41 27.49
N LYS A 290 14.34 -7.33 26.15
CA LYS A 290 14.07 -8.48 25.28
C LYS A 290 15.34 -9.32 25.15
N GLU A 291 15.29 -10.58 25.57
CA GLU A 291 16.41 -11.53 25.44
C GLU A 291 16.74 -11.87 23.99
N ARG A 292 15.73 -11.82 23.10
CA ARG A 292 15.88 -12.15 21.68
C ARG A 292 14.88 -11.41 20.79
N HIS A 293 15.25 -11.18 19.54
CA HIS A 293 14.40 -10.68 18.49
C HIS A 293 14.24 -11.74 17.39
N GLN A 294 13.03 -11.89 16.90
CA GLN A 294 12.69 -12.81 15.82
C GLN A 294 13.26 -12.32 14.50
N LEU A 295 13.82 -13.24 13.72
CA LEU A 295 14.38 -13.02 12.40
C LEU A 295 13.83 -14.02 11.39
N PHE A 296 13.62 -13.58 10.15
CA PHE A 296 13.32 -14.48 9.04
C PHE A 296 14.45 -14.43 8.02
N ILE A 297 14.89 -15.60 7.60
CA ILE A 297 15.83 -15.79 6.50
C ILE A 297 14.99 -16.13 5.27
N GLU A 298 14.90 -15.18 4.34
CA GLU A 298 13.96 -15.21 3.22
C GLU A 298 14.71 -15.32 1.89
N PRO A 299 14.39 -16.30 1.02
CA PRO A 299 15.00 -16.38 -0.31
C PRO A 299 14.61 -15.18 -1.16
N GLU A 300 15.56 -14.58 -1.86
CA GLU A 300 15.28 -13.47 -2.79
C GLU A 300 14.81 -13.93 -4.19
N GLY A 301 14.82 -15.23 -4.46
CA GLY A 301 14.35 -15.83 -5.70
C GLY A 301 14.84 -17.26 -5.86
N ARG A 302 14.36 -17.94 -6.92
CA ARG A 302 14.74 -19.32 -7.25
C ARG A 302 16.09 -19.41 -7.94
N SER A 303 16.48 -18.37 -8.67
CA SER A 303 17.68 -18.32 -9.50
C SER A 303 18.89 -17.68 -8.82
N THR A 304 18.80 -17.39 -7.51
CA THR A 304 19.86 -16.76 -6.75
C THR A 304 20.10 -17.47 -5.41
N ASN A 305 21.34 -17.39 -4.90
CA ASN A 305 21.67 -17.82 -3.54
C ASN A 305 21.57 -16.69 -2.52
N GLU A 306 21.04 -15.52 -2.90
CA GLU A 306 20.85 -14.42 -1.97
C GLU A 306 19.69 -14.70 -0.99
N MET A 307 20.00 -14.63 0.32
CA MET A 307 19.00 -14.71 1.38
C MET A 307 18.91 -13.37 2.10
N TYR A 308 17.71 -12.87 2.23
CA TYR A 308 17.38 -11.62 2.93
C TYR A 308 17.25 -11.89 4.44
N VAL A 309 17.94 -11.13 5.28
CA VAL A 309 17.92 -11.30 6.74
C VAL A 309 16.90 -10.34 7.36
N GLN A 310 15.61 -10.68 7.26
CA GLN A 310 14.54 -9.82 7.74
C GLN A 310 14.61 -9.61 9.25
N GLY A 311 14.55 -8.35 9.67
CA GLY A 311 14.62 -7.95 11.07
C GLY A 311 15.97 -7.38 11.47
N MET A 312 16.99 -7.49 10.61
CA MET A 312 18.38 -7.08 10.86
C MET A 312 18.81 -5.84 10.04
N SER A 313 17.86 -4.96 9.65
CA SER A 313 18.21 -3.69 9.02
C SER A 313 19.18 -2.91 9.94
N SER A 314 20.31 -2.47 9.39
CA SER A 314 21.39 -1.85 10.16
C SER A 314 22.13 -0.80 9.33
N SER A 315 22.66 0.21 10.01
CA SER A 315 23.62 1.17 9.46
C SER A 315 25.00 1.06 10.07
N LEU A 316 25.28 -0.02 10.79
CA LEU A 316 26.62 -0.33 11.31
C LEU A 316 27.59 -0.66 10.17
N PRO A 317 28.92 -0.50 10.37
CA PRO A 317 29.94 -0.92 9.40
C PRO A 317 29.79 -2.39 9.02
N ALA A 318 30.10 -2.74 7.75
CA ALA A 318 29.91 -4.09 7.22
C ALA A 318 30.60 -5.21 8.04
N HIS A 319 31.81 -4.96 8.56
CA HIS A 319 32.53 -5.94 9.39
C HIS A 319 31.82 -6.20 10.71
N ILE A 320 31.20 -5.19 11.33
CA ILE A 320 30.39 -5.35 12.54
C ILE A 320 29.10 -6.11 12.23
N GLN A 321 28.48 -5.84 11.06
CA GLN A 321 27.31 -6.59 10.63
C GLN A 321 27.62 -8.08 10.51
N LEU A 322 28.74 -8.45 9.90
CA LEU A 322 29.16 -9.84 9.81
C LEU A 322 29.40 -10.47 11.18
N GLN A 323 30.10 -9.76 12.11
CA GLN A 323 30.35 -10.24 13.45
C GLN A 323 29.08 -10.57 14.22
N PHE A 324 28.09 -9.67 14.25
CA PHE A 324 26.86 -9.95 14.98
C PHE A 324 25.99 -11.00 14.27
N MET A 325 25.98 -11.09 12.94
CA MET A 325 25.25 -12.14 12.23
C MET A 325 25.81 -13.52 12.54
N GLN A 326 27.14 -13.67 12.64
CA GLN A 326 27.78 -14.93 12.95
C GLN A 326 27.54 -15.43 14.38
N THR A 327 26.89 -14.65 15.24
CA THR A 327 26.43 -15.11 16.57
C THR A 327 25.03 -15.73 16.54
N ILE A 328 24.32 -15.65 15.42
CA ILE A 328 22.92 -16.08 15.29
C ILE A 328 22.87 -17.56 14.90
N PRO A 329 22.01 -18.38 15.58
CA PRO A 329 21.88 -19.79 15.23
C PRO A 329 21.55 -20.01 13.75
N GLY A 330 22.34 -20.86 13.09
CA GLY A 330 22.25 -21.15 11.66
C GLY A 330 23.04 -20.20 10.76
N LEU A 331 23.59 -19.09 11.31
CA LEU A 331 24.34 -18.09 10.57
C LEU A 331 25.83 -18.04 10.99
N GLU A 332 26.30 -18.98 11.80
CA GLU A 332 27.65 -18.95 12.40
C GLU A 332 28.77 -18.88 11.35
N HIS A 333 28.54 -19.42 10.18
CA HIS A 333 29.49 -19.45 9.07
C HIS A 333 29.02 -18.62 7.86
N CYS A 334 28.00 -17.75 8.05
CA CYS A 334 27.40 -17.01 6.96
C CYS A 334 28.42 -16.15 6.23
N LYS A 335 28.29 -16.11 4.90
CA LYS A 335 29.04 -15.21 4.02
C LYS A 335 28.12 -14.08 3.56
N MET A 336 28.51 -12.85 3.87
CA MET A 336 27.75 -11.69 3.46
C MET A 336 28.01 -11.36 1.99
N MET A 337 26.96 -11.30 1.19
CA MET A 337 27.00 -10.92 -0.23
C MET A 337 26.82 -9.41 -0.41
N ARG A 338 25.94 -8.80 0.38
CA ARG A 338 25.70 -7.35 0.43
C ARG A 338 25.52 -6.91 1.87
N ALA A 339 26.16 -5.83 2.28
CA ALA A 339 25.91 -5.25 3.61
C ALA A 339 24.56 -4.56 3.66
N GLY A 340 23.95 -4.54 4.85
CA GLY A 340 22.81 -3.66 5.14
C GLY A 340 23.25 -2.20 5.19
N TYR A 341 22.34 -1.28 4.88
CA TYR A 341 22.60 0.15 4.90
C TYR A 341 21.37 0.96 5.29
N ALA A 342 21.58 2.18 5.71
CA ALA A 342 20.53 3.18 5.79
C ALA A 342 20.59 4.09 4.56
N ILE A 343 19.45 4.65 4.17
CA ILE A 343 19.36 5.64 3.12
C ILE A 343 18.49 6.81 3.57
N ASP A 344 19.05 8.02 3.46
CA ASP A 344 18.34 9.28 3.59
C ASP A 344 17.83 9.73 2.21
N TYR A 345 16.65 10.33 2.16
CA TYR A 345 16.07 10.81 0.91
C TYR A 345 15.06 11.94 1.16
N ASP A 346 14.82 12.76 0.15
CA ASP A 346 13.79 13.79 0.21
C ASP A 346 12.42 13.21 -0.20
N CYS A 347 11.38 13.75 0.41
CA CYS A 347 9.99 13.51 0.03
C CYS A 347 9.18 14.81 0.18
N LEU A 348 8.06 14.90 -0.55
CA LEU A 348 7.15 16.02 -0.44
C LEU A 348 6.37 15.96 0.89
N ASP A 349 6.02 17.14 1.45
CA ASP A 349 4.98 17.20 2.49
C ASP A 349 3.63 16.87 1.85
N PRO A 350 2.97 15.73 2.19
CA PRO A 350 1.73 15.33 1.55
C PRO A 350 0.55 16.28 1.82
N LEU A 351 0.67 17.17 2.80
CA LEU A 351 -0.33 18.22 3.06
C LEU A 351 -0.49 19.21 1.90
N GLN A 352 0.49 19.27 0.98
CA GLN A 352 0.42 20.06 -0.24
C GLN A 352 -0.44 19.44 -1.34
N LEU A 353 -0.89 18.18 -1.16
CA LEU A 353 -1.67 17.49 -2.16
C LEU A 353 -3.17 17.54 -1.86
N ARG A 354 -3.96 17.51 -2.93
CA ARG A 354 -5.40 17.26 -2.91
C ARG A 354 -5.68 15.76 -2.71
N PRO A 355 -6.90 15.35 -2.37
CA PRO A 355 -7.28 13.93 -2.34
C PRO A 355 -7.10 13.18 -3.67
N SER A 356 -7.00 13.90 -4.79
CA SER A 356 -6.64 13.36 -6.11
C SER A 356 -5.15 13.04 -6.27
N LEU A 357 -4.30 13.38 -5.29
CA LEU A 357 -2.84 13.40 -5.30
C LEU A 357 -2.24 14.48 -6.21
N GLU A 358 -3.03 15.42 -6.69
CA GLU A 358 -2.55 16.62 -7.39
C GLU A 358 -2.06 17.67 -6.39
N HIS A 359 -0.99 18.38 -6.73
CA HIS A 359 -0.45 19.48 -5.94
C HIS A 359 -1.41 20.67 -5.92
N LYS A 360 -1.62 21.28 -4.74
CA LYS A 360 -2.60 22.38 -4.55
C LYS A 360 -2.23 23.65 -5.32
N ALA A 361 -0.95 23.97 -5.39
CA ALA A 361 -0.45 25.21 -6.00
C ALA A 361 0.03 25.04 -7.44
N ILE A 362 0.39 23.81 -7.88
CA ILE A 362 0.95 23.55 -9.21
C ILE A 362 0.00 22.61 -9.94
N SER A 363 -0.73 23.17 -10.89
CA SER A 363 -1.71 22.41 -11.69
C SER A 363 -1.01 21.35 -12.54
N GLY A 364 -1.53 20.12 -12.56
CA GLY A 364 -0.97 19.00 -13.34
C GLY A 364 0.21 18.30 -12.69
N LEU A 365 0.71 18.76 -11.53
CA LEU A 365 1.75 18.06 -10.76
C LEU A 365 1.10 17.07 -9.79
N PHE A 366 1.49 15.79 -9.88
CA PHE A 366 1.06 14.72 -8.97
C PHE A 366 2.26 14.11 -8.25
N SER A 367 2.05 13.51 -7.09
CA SER A 367 3.09 12.76 -6.38
C SER A 367 2.55 11.45 -5.81
N ALA A 368 3.36 10.38 -5.85
CA ALA A 368 2.96 9.06 -5.40
C ALA A 368 4.12 8.25 -4.80
N GLY A 369 3.82 7.41 -3.83
CA GLY A 369 4.77 6.48 -3.24
C GLY A 369 5.65 7.09 -2.15
N GLN A 370 6.91 6.67 -2.08
CA GLN A 370 7.83 7.15 -1.04
C GLN A 370 8.16 8.64 -1.19
N SER A 371 8.16 9.17 -2.40
CA SER A 371 8.26 10.61 -2.65
C SER A 371 7.09 11.40 -2.08
N ASN A 372 6.02 10.75 -1.68
CA ASN A 372 4.86 11.32 -1.00
C ASN A 372 4.73 10.84 0.45
N GLY A 373 5.85 10.59 1.12
CA GLY A 373 5.92 10.33 2.56
C GLY A 373 5.50 8.92 3.03
N THR A 374 5.27 7.95 2.15
CA THR A 374 4.94 6.56 2.55
C THR A 374 6.17 5.65 2.59
N SER A 375 6.00 4.44 3.15
CA SER A 375 7.01 3.38 3.16
C SER A 375 6.37 2.02 2.94
N GLY A 376 6.51 1.49 1.73
CA GLY A 376 6.06 0.16 1.30
C GLY A 376 5.69 0.11 -0.16
N TYR A 377 5.84 -1.06 -0.77
CA TYR A 377 5.58 -1.28 -2.20
C TYR A 377 4.09 -1.11 -2.53
N GLU A 378 3.23 -1.61 -1.66
CA GLU A 378 1.78 -1.62 -1.82
C GLU A 378 1.18 -0.22 -1.64
N GLU A 379 1.68 0.55 -0.68
CA GLU A 379 1.32 1.96 -0.50
C GLU A 379 1.76 2.80 -1.69
N ALA A 380 2.93 2.48 -2.25
CA ALA A 380 3.45 3.16 -3.44
C ALA A 380 2.60 2.84 -4.67
N ALA A 381 2.32 1.57 -4.91
CA ALA A 381 1.50 1.10 -6.04
C ALA A 381 0.08 1.69 -5.99
N ALA A 382 -0.55 1.70 -4.81
CA ALA A 382 -1.89 2.26 -4.62
C ALA A 382 -1.96 3.75 -4.95
N GLN A 383 -0.98 4.53 -4.47
CA GLN A 383 -0.90 5.96 -4.81
C GLN A 383 -0.60 6.17 -6.29
N GLY A 384 0.32 5.36 -6.87
CA GLY A 384 0.65 5.43 -8.28
C GLY A 384 -0.57 5.21 -9.18
N LEU A 385 -1.34 4.15 -8.92
CA LEU A 385 -2.58 3.88 -9.64
C LEU A 385 -3.54 5.07 -9.58
N MET A 386 -3.78 5.61 -8.39
CA MET A 386 -4.67 6.76 -8.20
C MET A 386 -4.16 8.03 -8.89
N ALA A 387 -2.85 8.30 -8.84
CA ALA A 387 -2.25 9.45 -9.51
C ALA A 387 -2.37 9.32 -11.05
N GLY A 388 -2.11 8.14 -11.61
CA GLY A 388 -2.26 7.88 -13.05
C GLY A 388 -3.71 8.03 -13.52
N ILE A 389 -4.67 7.46 -12.78
CA ILE A 389 -6.11 7.64 -13.04
C ILE A 389 -6.46 9.13 -13.02
N ASN A 390 -6.08 9.86 -11.97
CA ASN A 390 -6.50 11.25 -11.78
C ASN A 390 -5.81 12.22 -12.73
N ALA A 391 -4.58 11.94 -13.17
CA ALA A 391 -3.96 12.68 -14.25
C ALA A 391 -4.79 12.59 -15.54
N MET A 392 -5.24 11.38 -15.90
CA MET A 392 -6.10 11.19 -17.07
C MET A 392 -7.52 11.77 -16.89
N MET A 393 -8.08 11.70 -15.67
CA MET A 393 -9.36 12.37 -15.39
C MET A 393 -9.25 13.88 -15.63
N LYS A 394 -8.18 14.50 -15.13
CA LYS A 394 -7.90 15.93 -15.34
C LYS A 394 -7.74 16.28 -16.82
N ILE A 395 -6.93 15.53 -17.57
CA ILE A 395 -6.69 15.76 -18.99
C ILE A 395 -8.00 15.67 -19.80
N ASN A 396 -8.87 14.74 -19.42
CA ASN A 396 -10.16 14.51 -20.07
C ASN A 396 -11.30 15.42 -19.54
N GLY A 397 -11.01 16.38 -18.66
CA GLY A 397 -12.00 17.28 -18.07
C GLY A 397 -13.07 16.56 -17.23
N ARG A 398 -12.73 15.40 -16.65
CA ARG A 398 -13.61 14.60 -15.79
C ARG A 398 -13.29 14.87 -14.31
N GLU A 399 -14.29 14.67 -13.45
CA GLU A 399 -14.09 14.72 -12.00
C GLU A 399 -13.07 13.66 -11.55
N PRO A 400 -12.18 13.99 -10.58
CA PRO A 400 -11.18 13.05 -10.09
C PRO A 400 -11.85 11.87 -9.36
N LEU A 401 -11.25 10.69 -9.48
CA LEU A 401 -11.60 9.55 -8.66
C LEU A 401 -11.00 9.73 -7.27
N VAL A 402 -11.84 9.97 -6.28
CA VAL A 402 -11.47 10.03 -4.86
C VAL A 402 -12.18 8.90 -4.13
N LEU A 403 -11.41 7.99 -3.55
CA LEU A 403 -11.96 6.91 -2.73
C LEU A 403 -12.11 7.37 -1.28
N ARG A 404 -13.28 7.12 -0.69
CA ARG A 404 -13.56 7.47 0.70
C ARG A 404 -12.99 6.43 1.66
N ARG A 405 -12.86 6.81 2.93
CA ARG A 405 -12.38 5.95 4.04
C ARG A 405 -13.27 4.73 4.30
N ASP A 406 -14.54 4.80 3.96
CA ASP A 406 -15.49 3.69 4.06
C ASP A 406 -15.52 2.77 2.84
N GLU A 407 -14.88 3.18 1.74
CA GLU A 407 -14.85 2.45 0.48
C GLU A 407 -13.57 1.62 0.28
N ALA A 408 -12.43 2.14 0.74
CA ALA A 408 -11.14 1.51 0.48
C ALA A 408 -10.07 1.86 1.52
N TYR A 409 -9.13 0.92 1.76
CA TYR A 409 -7.86 1.21 2.43
C TYR A 409 -7.03 2.23 1.65
N ILE A 410 -7.10 2.23 0.32
CA ILE A 410 -6.52 3.29 -0.54
C ILE A 410 -7.09 4.66 -0.15
N GLY A 411 -8.39 4.75 0.10
CA GLY A 411 -9.04 5.98 0.57
C GLY A 411 -8.55 6.41 1.96
N VAL A 412 -8.42 5.45 2.89
CA VAL A 412 -7.85 5.73 4.23
C VAL A 412 -6.40 6.22 4.13
N LEU A 413 -5.58 5.57 3.28
CA LEU A 413 -4.18 5.92 3.05
C LEU A 413 -4.05 7.37 2.55
N ILE A 414 -4.75 7.71 1.49
CA ILE A 414 -4.66 9.04 0.86
C ILE A 414 -5.23 10.12 1.79
N ASP A 415 -6.39 9.88 2.40
CA ASP A 415 -6.99 10.83 3.32
C ASP A 415 -6.09 11.12 4.53
N ASP A 416 -5.46 10.09 5.14
CA ASP A 416 -4.50 10.30 6.23
C ASP A 416 -3.32 11.17 5.79
N LEU A 417 -2.76 10.95 4.60
CA LEU A 417 -1.64 11.72 4.08
C LEU A 417 -2.00 13.19 3.86
N VAL A 418 -3.09 13.47 3.14
CA VAL A 418 -3.44 14.83 2.71
C VAL A 418 -4.15 15.66 3.79
N THR A 419 -4.64 15.04 4.88
CA THR A 419 -5.33 15.75 5.97
C THR A 419 -4.51 15.80 7.26
N LYS A 420 -3.84 14.71 7.64
CA LYS A 420 -3.04 14.62 8.87
C LYS A 420 -1.55 14.89 8.61
N GLY A 421 -1.11 14.70 7.36
CA GLY A 421 0.31 14.67 7.03
C GLY A 421 1.03 13.51 7.69
N THR A 422 2.34 13.53 7.64
CA THR A 422 3.17 12.56 8.34
C THR A 422 4.51 13.17 8.78
N SER A 423 4.91 12.89 10.02
CA SER A 423 6.21 13.28 10.58
C SER A 423 7.25 12.16 10.51
N GLU A 424 6.85 10.97 10.08
CA GLU A 424 7.67 9.78 9.88
C GLU A 424 7.15 9.00 8.67
N PRO A 425 7.95 8.16 8.00
CA PRO A 425 7.47 7.38 6.85
C PRO A 425 6.18 6.61 7.19
N TYR A 426 5.08 7.02 6.53
CA TYR A 426 3.75 6.46 6.76
C TYR A 426 3.69 5.01 6.30
N ARG A 427 3.06 4.17 7.10
CA ARG A 427 2.77 2.78 6.77
C ARG A 427 1.31 2.46 7.03
N MET A 428 0.65 1.83 6.06
CA MET A 428 -0.73 1.38 6.22
C MET A 428 -0.82 0.24 7.20
N MET A 429 -1.77 0.33 8.12
CA MET A 429 -2.07 -0.67 9.14
C MET A 429 -3.57 -0.85 9.29
N THR A 430 -4.00 -2.06 9.69
CA THR A 430 -5.43 -2.33 9.90
C THR A 430 -6.05 -1.46 11.00
N SER A 431 -5.25 -0.98 11.95
CA SER A 431 -5.72 -0.07 13.02
C SER A 431 -6.08 1.33 12.55
N ARG A 432 -5.64 1.74 11.34
CA ARG A 432 -5.95 3.06 10.78
C ARG A 432 -7.33 3.12 10.11
N ALA A 433 -7.90 1.97 9.75
CA ALA A 433 -9.23 1.89 9.15
C ALA A 433 -10.29 1.73 10.24
N GLU A 434 -11.29 2.60 10.23
CA GLU A 434 -12.44 2.59 11.14
C GLU A 434 -13.41 1.46 10.79
N TYR A 435 -13.62 1.20 9.51
CA TYR A 435 -14.63 0.28 8.98
C TYR A 435 -14.02 -1.03 8.45
N ARG A 436 -13.11 -1.65 9.25
CA ARG A 436 -12.32 -2.84 8.83
C ARG A 436 -13.15 -4.00 8.33
N LEU A 437 -14.37 -4.19 8.85
CA LEU A 437 -15.24 -5.29 8.44
C LEU A 437 -15.88 -5.03 7.07
N LEU A 438 -16.07 -3.76 6.69
CA LEU A 438 -16.47 -3.39 5.34
C LEU A 438 -15.30 -3.51 4.35
N LEU A 439 -14.08 -3.16 4.79
CA LEU A 439 -12.88 -3.03 3.97
C LEU A 439 -12.03 -4.31 3.94
N ARG A 440 -12.63 -5.49 3.94
CA ARG A 440 -11.89 -6.75 3.87
C ARG A 440 -11.18 -6.92 2.53
N GLN A 441 -10.08 -7.68 2.54
CA GLN A 441 -9.37 -8.00 1.29
C GLN A 441 -10.18 -8.91 0.35
N ASP A 442 -11.01 -9.79 0.93
CA ASP A 442 -11.79 -10.80 0.20
C ASP A 442 -12.94 -10.21 -0.61
N ASN A 443 -13.41 -9.01 -0.27
CA ASN A 443 -14.50 -8.30 -0.93
C ASN A 443 -14.09 -7.04 -1.70
N ALA A 444 -12.80 -6.84 -1.95
CA ALA A 444 -12.33 -5.63 -2.61
C ALA A 444 -12.94 -5.45 -4.02
N ASP A 445 -13.11 -6.53 -4.75
CA ASP A 445 -13.76 -6.54 -6.06
C ASP A 445 -15.24 -6.11 -5.98
N LEU A 446 -15.98 -6.59 -4.97
CA LEU A 446 -17.39 -6.22 -4.77
C LEU A 446 -17.56 -4.72 -4.44
N ARG A 447 -16.52 -4.06 -3.95
CA ARG A 447 -16.53 -2.62 -3.60
C ARG A 447 -16.04 -1.71 -4.73
N LEU A 448 -15.05 -2.18 -5.53
CA LEU A 448 -14.24 -1.28 -6.36
C LEU A 448 -14.27 -1.61 -7.86
N THR A 449 -14.59 -2.84 -8.29
CA THR A 449 -14.52 -3.22 -9.71
C THR A 449 -15.48 -2.40 -10.58
N GLU A 450 -16.69 -2.07 -10.08
CA GLU A 450 -17.62 -1.17 -10.79
C GLU A 450 -17.02 0.24 -11.00
N LYS A 451 -16.28 0.74 -10.01
CA LYS A 451 -15.59 2.04 -10.14
C LYS A 451 -14.47 1.96 -11.18
N GLY A 452 -13.67 0.88 -11.15
CA GLY A 452 -12.64 0.61 -12.16
C GLY A 452 -13.22 0.50 -13.57
N ARG A 453 -14.40 -0.12 -13.71
CA ARG A 453 -15.13 -0.22 -14.97
C ARG A 453 -15.63 1.15 -15.46
N ALA A 454 -16.21 1.95 -14.58
CA ALA A 454 -16.76 3.26 -14.91
C ALA A 454 -15.70 4.28 -15.39
N ILE A 455 -14.47 4.16 -14.89
CA ILE A 455 -13.35 4.99 -15.36
C ILE A 455 -12.71 4.46 -16.65
N GLY A 456 -12.94 3.18 -17.01
CA GLY A 456 -12.41 2.55 -18.23
C GLY A 456 -11.15 1.71 -18.03
N LEU A 457 -10.71 1.46 -16.78
CA LEU A 457 -9.49 0.70 -16.50
C LEU A 457 -9.73 -0.81 -16.37
N VAL A 458 -10.93 -1.22 -15.99
CA VAL A 458 -11.34 -2.63 -15.93
C VAL A 458 -11.89 -3.08 -17.27
N ASP A 459 -11.22 -4.05 -17.90
CA ASP A 459 -11.58 -4.63 -19.18
C ASP A 459 -12.79 -5.58 -19.10
N ASP A 460 -13.29 -6.03 -20.27
CA ASP A 460 -14.45 -6.93 -20.37
C ASP A 460 -14.20 -8.28 -19.69
N LYS A 461 -12.98 -8.82 -19.78
CA LYS A 461 -12.63 -10.12 -19.18
C LYS A 461 -12.73 -10.04 -17.66
N ARG A 462 -12.09 -9.04 -17.05
CA ARG A 462 -12.12 -8.83 -15.59
C ARG A 462 -13.55 -8.54 -15.11
N TYR A 463 -14.27 -7.71 -15.85
CA TYR A 463 -15.66 -7.38 -15.52
C TYR A 463 -16.61 -8.57 -15.63
N GLY A 464 -16.39 -9.45 -16.61
CA GLY A 464 -17.13 -10.72 -16.76
C GLY A 464 -16.95 -11.63 -15.53
N ILE A 465 -15.71 -11.90 -15.14
CA ILE A 465 -15.39 -12.71 -13.95
C ILE A 465 -16.02 -12.13 -12.67
N PHE A 466 -15.94 -10.81 -12.50
CA PHE A 466 -16.57 -10.12 -11.38
C PHE A 466 -18.09 -10.29 -11.38
N THR A 467 -18.74 -10.10 -12.54
CA THR A 467 -20.21 -10.18 -12.68
C THR A 467 -20.71 -11.59 -12.40
N GLU A 468 -20.01 -12.62 -12.89
CA GLU A 468 -20.33 -14.02 -12.59
C GLU A 468 -20.27 -14.30 -11.09
N LYS A 469 -19.18 -13.89 -10.43
CA LYS A 469 -19.01 -14.05 -8.98
C LYS A 469 -20.13 -13.35 -8.19
N ARG A 470 -20.42 -12.08 -8.52
CA ARG A 470 -21.45 -11.28 -7.87
C ARG A 470 -22.83 -11.94 -8.01
N THR A 471 -23.21 -12.31 -9.22
CA THR A 471 -24.49 -12.94 -9.51
C THR A 471 -24.63 -14.29 -8.80
N ALA A 472 -23.56 -15.09 -8.78
CA ALA A 472 -23.55 -16.37 -8.06
C ALA A 472 -23.72 -16.16 -6.55
N LEU A 473 -23.06 -15.16 -5.96
CA LEU A 473 -23.18 -14.83 -4.53
C LEU A 473 -24.61 -14.38 -4.18
N GLU A 474 -25.17 -13.43 -4.95
CA GLU A 474 -26.52 -12.91 -4.72
C GLU A 474 -27.58 -14.03 -4.82
N ARG A 475 -27.47 -14.89 -5.84
CA ARG A 475 -28.32 -16.06 -6.00
C ARG A 475 -28.20 -17.01 -4.81
N THR A 476 -26.97 -17.36 -4.40
CA THR A 476 -26.72 -18.28 -3.28
C THR A 476 -27.34 -17.78 -1.99
N VAL A 477 -27.11 -16.51 -1.63
CA VAL A 477 -27.68 -15.91 -0.41
C VAL A 477 -29.20 -15.91 -0.45
N SER A 478 -29.80 -15.57 -1.61
CA SER A 478 -31.26 -15.60 -1.79
C SER A 478 -31.84 -17.01 -1.67
N GLU A 479 -31.22 -18.00 -2.29
CA GLU A 479 -31.66 -19.42 -2.24
C GLU A 479 -31.55 -19.99 -0.84
N LEU A 480 -30.43 -19.75 -0.12
CA LEU A 480 -30.25 -20.18 1.26
C LEU A 480 -31.28 -19.54 2.21
N GLY A 481 -31.67 -18.30 1.96
CA GLY A 481 -32.71 -17.61 2.72
C GLY A 481 -34.13 -18.18 2.50
N LYS A 482 -34.42 -18.73 1.32
CA LYS A 482 -35.73 -19.30 0.96
C LYS A 482 -35.88 -20.76 1.36
N GLN A 483 -34.79 -21.51 1.48
CA GLN A 483 -34.82 -22.94 1.84
C GLN A 483 -34.96 -23.12 3.33
N ASN A 484 -36.14 -23.55 3.78
CA ASN A 484 -36.46 -23.79 5.19
C ASN A 484 -36.31 -25.29 5.54
N ILE A 485 -35.69 -25.55 6.68
CA ILE A 485 -35.48 -26.87 7.26
C ILE A 485 -36.39 -27.01 8.50
N SER A 486 -37.18 -28.09 8.52
CA SER A 486 -38.02 -28.47 9.67
C SER A 486 -37.19 -29.20 10.75
N PRO A 487 -37.62 -29.17 12.02
CA PRO A 487 -36.97 -29.87 13.14
C PRO A 487 -37.29 -31.38 13.15
N SER A 488 -37.07 -32.10 12.03
CA SER A 488 -37.22 -33.54 11.94
C SER A 488 -36.04 -34.27 12.61
N ALA A 489 -36.24 -35.54 12.98
CA ALA A 489 -35.16 -36.37 13.52
C ALA A 489 -33.98 -36.50 12.53
N GLU A 490 -34.29 -36.64 11.23
CA GLU A 490 -33.27 -36.71 10.17
C GLU A 490 -32.45 -35.43 10.09
N ASN A 491 -33.10 -34.25 10.03
CA ASN A 491 -32.41 -32.97 9.93
C ASN A 491 -31.59 -32.69 11.19
N ASN A 492 -32.12 -33.01 12.37
CA ASN A 492 -31.39 -32.84 13.62
C ASN A 492 -30.17 -33.77 13.71
N ALA A 493 -30.24 -35.00 13.23
CA ALA A 493 -29.07 -35.88 13.13
C ALA A 493 -27.97 -35.28 12.21
N LYS A 494 -28.36 -34.68 11.06
CA LYS A 494 -27.43 -33.97 10.17
C LYS A 494 -26.75 -32.78 10.87
N LEU A 495 -27.50 -32.02 11.66
CA LEU A 495 -26.96 -30.87 12.42
C LEU A 495 -26.01 -31.31 13.53
N GLU A 496 -26.35 -32.38 14.26
CA GLU A 496 -25.47 -32.99 15.27
C GLU A 496 -24.17 -33.49 14.66
N ALA A 497 -24.22 -34.11 13.47
CA ALA A 497 -23.03 -34.56 12.72
C ALA A 497 -22.14 -33.38 12.30
N MET A 498 -22.69 -32.17 12.10
CA MET A 498 -21.94 -30.94 11.85
C MET A 498 -21.33 -30.31 13.13
N GLY A 499 -21.69 -30.84 14.30
CA GLY A 499 -21.26 -30.31 15.61
C GLY A 499 -22.08 -29.09 16.08
N THR A 500 -23.33 -28.92 15.59
CA THR A 500 -24.20 -27.79 15.97
C THR A 500 -25.47 -28.29 16.64
N ALA A 501 -26.11 -27.39 17.42
CA ALA A 501 -27.31 -27.72 18.16
C ALA A 501 -28.51 -28.06 17.26
N PRO A 502 -29.36 -29.03 17.64
CA PRO A 502 -30.58 -29.37 16.91
C PRO A 502 -31.58 -28.21 16.85
N LEU A 503 -32.43 -28.23 15.83
CA LEU A 503 -33.51 -27.26 15.67
C LEU A 503 -34.69 -27.61 16.58
N ARG A 504 -35.30 -26.55 17.16
CA ARG A 504 -36.58 -26.62 17.90
C ARG A 504 -37.77 -26.10 17.09
N SER A 505 -37.49 -25.26 16.10
CA SER A 505 -38.44 -24.68 15.13
C SER A 505 -37.81 -24.64 13.74
N GLY A 506 -38.62 -24.43 12.71
CA GLY A 506 -38.11 -24.26 11.33
C GLY A 506 -37.12 -23.10 11.25
N SER A 507 -36.08 -23.30 10.44
CA SER A 507 -35.01 -22.32 10.22
C SER A 507 -34.57 -22.33 8.75
N SER A 508 -34.19 -21.18 8.22
CA SER A 508 -33.60 -21.14 6.88
C SER A 508 -32.17 -21.71 6.88
N LEU A 509 -31.69 -22.18 5.74
CA LEU A 509 -30.28 -22.57 5.58
C LEU A 509 -29.33 -21.39 5.81
N LEU A 510 -29.74 -20.18 5.48
CA LEU A 510 -28.98 -18.96 5.76
C LEU A 510 -28.82 -18.73 7.28
N ASP A 511 -29.89 -18.95 8.07
CA ASP A 511 -29.82 -18.86 9.54
C ASP A 511 -28.93 -19.96 10.14
N LEU A 512 -28.92 -21.14 9.55
CA LEU A 512 -27.99 -22.19 9.94
C LEU A 512 -26.54 -21.81 9.63
N LEU A 513 -26.28 -21.18 8.49
CA LEU A 513 -24.95 -20.72 8.09
C LEU A 513 -24.40 -19.62 9.02
N ARG A 514 -25.26 -18.87 9.74
CA ARG A 514 -24.86 -17.92 10.79
C ARG A 514 -24.20 -18.57 11.99
N ARG A 515 -24.41 -19.88 12.22
CA ARG A 515 -23.81 -20.60 13.34
C ARG A 515 -22.30 -20.81 13.09
N LYS A 516 -21.47 -20.63 14.12
CA LYS A 516 -20.01 -20.68 14.04
C LYS A 516 -19.49 -21.99 13.43
N GLU A 517 -20.07 -23.12 13.83
CA GLU A 517 -19.64 -24.46 13.48
C GLU A 517 -20.07 -24.88 12.07
N VAL A 518 -21.02 -24.15 11.47
CA VAL A 518 -21.61 -24.47 10.17
C VAL A 518 -20.84 -23.73 9.07
N THR A 519 -20.40 -24.48 8.05
CA THR A 519 -19.79 -23.96 6.83
C THR A 519 -20.67 -24.27 5.64
N TYR A 520 -20.47 -23.57 4.52
CA TYR A 520 -21.20 -23.88 3.29
C TYR A 520 -20.94 -25.33 2.83
N SER A 521 -19.71 -25.80 2.91
CA SER A 521 -19.34 -27.18 2.55
C SER A 521 -20.10 -28.22 3.38
N LYS A 522 -20.26 -28.01 4.70
CA LYS A 522 -21.07 -28.90 5.55
C LYS A 522 -22.55 -28.87 5.17
N LEU A 523 -23.11 -27.70 4.87
CA LEU A 523 -24.49 -27.59 4.40
C LEU A 523 -24.68 -28.28 3.05
N GLN A 524 -23.71 -28.10 2.13
CA GLN A 524 -23.71 -28.76 0.82
C GLN A 524 -23.79 -30.27 0.96
N GLN A 525 -22.91 -30.87 1.76
CA GLN A 525 -22.87 -32.31 1.99
C GLN A 525 -24.16 -32.85 2.65
N ALA A 526 -24.71 -32.13 3.61
CA ALA A 526 -25.87 -32.60 4.38
C ALA A 526 -27.21 -32.42 3.64
N PHE A 527 -27.34 -31.35 2.86
CA PHE A 527 -28.59 -30.95 2.23
C PHE A 527 -28.57 -30.97 0.70
N GLY A 528 -27.47 -31.42 0.08
CA GLY A 528 -27.36 -31.57 -1.38
C GLY A 528 -27.35 -30.25 -2.13
N LEU A 529 -26.71 -29.19 -1.54
CA LEU A 529 -26.60 -27.92 -2.20
C LEU A 529 -25.61 -27.96 -3.39
N PRO A 530 -25.72 -27.06 -4.37
CA PRO A 530 -24.81 -26.99 -5.49
C PRO A 530 -23.37 -26.73 -5.06
N GLU A 531 -22.41 -27.22 -5.83
CA GLU A 531 -21.01 -26.83 -5.67
C GLU A 531 -20.82 -25.37 -6.07
N LEU A 532 -20.07 -24.63 -5.27
CA LEU A 532 -19.74 -23.24 -5.52
C LEU A 532 -18.24 -23.08 -5.69
N ALA A 533 -17.86 -22.08 -6.46
CA ALA A 533 -16.47 -21.60 -6.45
C ALA A 533 -16.09 -21.20 -5.01
N PRO A 534 -14.88 -21.57 -4.54
CA PRO A 534 -14.46 -21.34 -3.15
C PRO A 534 -14.65 -19.91 -2.67
N GLN A 535 -14.39 -18.94 -3.54
CA GLN A 535 -14.57 -17.51 -3.24
C GLN A 535 -16.04 -17.13 -3.03
N VAL A 536 -16.98 -17.75 -3.73
CA VAL A 536 -18.43 -17.49 -3.57
C VAL A 536 -18.91 -18.11 -2.25
N ALA A 537 -18.49 -19.35 -1.96
CA ALA A 537 -18.82 -20.02 -0.70
C ALA A 537 -18.31 -19.22 0.52
N GLU A 538 -17.05 -18.78 0.49
CA GLU A 538 -16.45 -17.95 1.54
C GLU A 538 -17.23 -16.64 1.74
N GLN A 539 -17.59 -15.94 0.65
CA GLN A 539 -18.36 -14.70 0.74
C GLN A 539 -19.78 -14.92 1.29
N ALA A 540 -20.45 -16.02 0.92
CA ALA A 540 -21.75 -16.36 1.48
C ALA A 540 -21.69 -16.64 3.00
N GLU A 541 -20.64 -17.34 3.45
CA GLU A 541 -20.39 -17.58 4.88
C GLU A 541 -20.14 -16.28 5.64
N ILE A 542 -19.27 -15.42 5.11
CA ILE A 542 -18.96 -14.12 5.74
C ILE A 542 -20.21 -13.25 5.80
N PHE A 543 -20.97 -13.18 4.69
CA PHE A 543 -22.23 -12.45 4.67
C PHE A 543 -23.16 -12.93 5.77
N ALA A 544 -23.42 -14.23 5.87
CA ALA A 544 -24.33 -14.78 6.88
C ALA A 544 -23.85 -14.52 8.31
N LYS A 545 -22.57 -14.76 8.60
CA LYS A 545 -22.01 -14.68 9.96
C LYS A 545 -21.82 -13.25 10.47
N TYR A 546 -21.59 -12.29 9.56
CA TYR A 546 -21.23 -10.92 9.93
C TYR A 546 -22.30 -9.87 9.54
N GLU A 547 -23.44 -10.28 8.97
CA GLU A 547 -24.50 -9.37 8.48
C GLU A 547 -24.89 -8.30 9.50
N GLY A 548 -25.15 -8.68 10.76
CA GLY A 548 -25.53 -7.74 11.80
C GLY A 548 -24.45 -6.69 12.10
N TYR A 549 -23.19 -7.10 12.13
CA TYR A 549 -22.06 -6.18 12.32
C TYR A 549 -21.84 -5.27 11.12
N ILE A 550 -21.97 -5.81 9.91
CA ILE A 550 -21.87 -5.05 8.66
C ILE A 550 -22.96 -3.99 8.58
N THR A 551 -24.20 -4.35 8.92
CA THR A 551 -25.35 -3.42 8.95
C THR A 551 -25.11 -2.28 9.94
N LYS A 552 -24.60 -2.59 11.13
CA LYS A 552 -24.25 -1.57 12.13
C LYS A 552 -23.16 -0.62 11.60
N GLN A 553 -22.08 -1.14 11.00
CA GLN A 553 -21.05 -0.28 10.42
C GLN A 553 -21.59 0.59 9.27
N ARG A 554 -22.48 0.07 8.43
CA ARG A 554 -23.13 0.88 7.37
C ARG A 554 -23.93 2.05 7.96
N GLN A 555 -24.66 1.84 9.05
CA GLN A 555 -25.36 2.92 9.73
C GLN A 555 -24.42 3.98 10.31
N GLU A 556 -23.26 3.58 10.81
CA GLU A 556 -22.20 4.50 11.25
C GLU A 556 -21.65 5.31 10.06
N VAL A 557 -21.38 4.65 8.92
CA VAL A 557 -20.97 5.32 7.68
C VAL A 557 -22.01 6.35 7.22
N GLU A 558 -23.30 6.00 7.20
CA GLU A 558 -24.35 6.94 6.78
C GLU A 558 -24.39 8.20 7.66
N ARG A 559 -24.15 8.07 8.96
CA ARG A 559 -24.05 9.22 9.86
C ARG A 559 -22.83 10.08 9.54
N PHE A 560 -21.71 9.44 9.25
CA PHE A 560 -20.46 10.13 8.92
C PHE A 560 -20.52 10.83 7.56
N MET A 561 -21.20 10.23 6.58
CA MET A 561 -21.41 10.81 5.25
C MET A 561 -22.14 12.16 5.28
N LYS A 562 -22.93 12.44 6.32
CA LYS A 562 -23.56 13.75 6.51
C LYS A 562 -22.54 14.87 6.71
N LEU A 563 -21.38 14.56 7.30
CA LEU A 563 -20.26 15.50 7.48
C LEU A 563 -19.40 15.59 6.22
N GLU A 564 -19.13 14.45 5.58
CA GLU A 564 -18.36 14.40 4.31
C GLU A 564 -19.05 15.14 3.17
N ASN A 565 -20.39 15.13 3.12
CA ASN A 565 -21.15 15.83 2.10
C ASN A 565 -21.22 17.35 2.31
N LYS A 566 -20.76 17.87 3.45
CA LYS A 566 -20.69 19.31 3.71
C LYS A 566 -19.38 19.86 3.19
N ARG A 567 -19.37 20.31 1.92
CA ARG A 567 -18.20 20.92 1.28
C ARG A 567 -17.79 22.20 1.97
N LEU A 568 -16.51 22.45 2.00
CA LEU A 568 -15.89 23.72 2.41
C LEU A 568 -15.52 24.50 1.14
N PRO A 569 -15.85 25.79 1.05
CA PRO A 569 -15.40 26.64 -0.04
C PRO A 569 -13.86 26.75 -0.05
N ASP A 570 -13.27 26.75 -1.24
CA ASP A 570 -11.81 26.88 -1.39
C ASP A 570 -11.28 28.25 -0.91
N ASP A 571 -12.14 29.28 -0.94
CA ASP A 571 -11.86 30.68 -0.57
C ASP A 571 -12.15 31.03 0.89
N ILE A 572 -12.51 30.06 1.73
CA ILE A 572 -12.86 30.32 3.13
C ILE A 572 -11.67 30.92 3.89
N ASP A 573 -11.92 32.04 4.57
CA ASP A 573 -10.95 32.65 5.50
C ASP A 573 -11.21 32.13 6.92
N TYR A 574 -10.45 31.12 7.33
CA TYR A 574 -10.56 30.50 8.65
C TYR A 574 -10.20 31.46 9.78
N ARG A 575 -9.34 32.46 9.54
CA ARG A 575 -8.92 33.45 10.55
C ARG A 575 -9.97 34.51 10.82
N ALA A 576 -10.89 34.73 9.88
CA ALA A 576 -12.02 35.64 10.06
C ALA A 576 -13.16 35.04 10.89
N ILE A 577 -13.17 33.72 11.19
CA ILE A 577 -14.19 33.06 12.00
C ILE A 577 -13.85 33.25 13.48
N LYS A 578 -14.53 34.19 14.16
CA LYS A 578 -14.17 34.70 15.49
C LYS A 578 -14.14 33.65 16.61
N GLU A 579 -15.02 32.67 16.60
CA GLU A 579 -15.11 31.64 17.63
C GLU A 579 -14.26 30.39 17.35
N LEU A 580 -13.51 30.38 16.25
CA LEU A 580 -12.60 29.29 15.93
C LEU A 580 -11.30 29.46 16.75
N SER A 581 -10.77 28.36 17.31
CA SER A 581 -9.51 28.43 18.04
C SER A 581 -8.35 28.80 17.08
N SER A 582 -7.36 29.53 17.58
CA SER A 582 -6.20 29.96 16.76
C SER A 582 -5.45 28.76 16.16
N GLU A 583 -5.32 27.65 16.93
CA GLU A 583 -4.70 26.42 16.45
C GLU A 583 -5.54 25.79 15.32
N ALA A 584 -6.85 25.69 15.49
CA ALA A 584 -7.73 25.13 14.46
C ALA A 584 -7.72 26.00 13.20
N ALA A 585 -7.76 27.34 13.34
CA ALA A 585 -7.69 28.26 12.20
C ALA A 585 -6.38 28.09 11.40
N GLU A 586 -5.22 28.01 12.08
CA GLU A 586 -3.92 27.79 11.44
C GLU A 586 -3.87 26.43 10.73
N LYS A 587 -4.34 25.36 11.38
CA LYS A 587 -4.33 24.00 10.82
C LYS A 587 -5.28 23.87 9.62
N LEU A 588 -6.47 24.43 9.71
CA LEU A 588 -7.44 24.45 8.61
C LEU A 588 -6.93 25.27 7.42
N ASP A 589 -6.28 26.40 7.68
CA ASP A 589 -5.67 27.24 6.65
C ASP A 589 -4.53 26.53 5.93
N LYS A 590 -3.67 25.80 6.66
CA LYS A 590 -2.60 24.99 6.08
C LYS A 590 -3.13 23.80 5.26
N VAL A 591 -4.10 23.05 5.81
CA VAL A 591 -4.57 21.79 5.19
C VAL A 591 -5.59 22.06 4.09
N ARG A 592 -6.40 23.13 4.17
CA ARG A 592 -7.48 23.43 3.22
C ARG A 592 -8.36 22.20 2.94
N PRO A 593 -9.04 21.64 3.95
CA PRO A 593 -9.87 20.45 3.79
C PRO A 593 -11.04 20.71 2.84
N ALA A 594 -11.41 19.71 2.02
CA ALA A 594 -12.47 19.84 1.04
C ALA A 594 -13.89 19.79 1.67
N ASN A 595 -14.02 19.25 2.89
CA ASN A 595 -15.30 19.07 3.57
C ASN A 595 -15.15 19.04 5.10
N ILE A 596 -16.28 19.10 5.81
CA ILE A 596 -16.32 19.06 7.30
C ILE A 596 -15.79 17.74 7.86
N GLY A 597 -16.01 16.62 7.16
CA GLY A 597 -15.49 15.32 7.58
C GLY A 597 -13.96 15.32 7.60
N GLN A 598 -13.30 15.84 6.57
CA GLN A 598 -11.84 16.02 6.55
C GLN A 598 -11.37 16.98 7.63
N ALA A 599 -12.04 18.13 7.77
CA ALA A 599 -11.72 19.10 8.82
C ALA A 599 -11.71 18.46 10.22
N SER A 600 -12.66 17.58 10.51
CA SER A 600 -12.78 16.91 11.81
C SER A 600 -11.66 15.90 12.11
N ARG A 601 -10.89 15.48 11.10
CA ARG A 601 -9.76 14.54 11.23
C ARG A 601 -8.40 15.23 11.38
N ILE A 602 -8.35 16.54 11.18
CA ILE A 602 -7.11 17.30 11.31
C ILE A 602 -6.72 17.38 12.79
N SER A 603 -5.48 17.00 13.10
CA SER A 603 -4.95 17.11 14.47
C SER A 603 -4.91 18.57 14.92
N GLY A 604 -5.48 18.87 16.08
CA GLY A 604 -5.60 20.23 16.61
C GLY A 604 -6.94 20.90 16.30
N VAL A 605 -7.84 20.24 15.53
CA VAL A 605 -9.22 20.69 15.32
C VAL A 605 -10.16 19.90 16.25
N SER A 606 -10.80 20.58 17.19
CA SER A 606 -11.68 19.98 18.18
C SER A 606 -13.12 19.82 17.67
N PRO A 607 -13.97 18.98 18.30
CA PRO A 607 -15.41 18.93 17.99
C PRO A 607 -16.13 20.29 18.17
N ALA A 608 -15.66 21.15 19.08
CA ALA A 608 -16.18 22.50 19.25
C ALA A 608 -15.86 23.37 18.02
N ASP A 609 -14.62 23.31 17.52
CA ASP A 609 -14.21 24.03 16.31
C ASP A 609 -15.04 23.59 15.10
N ILE A 610 -15.32 22.28 14.97
CA ILE A 610 -16.19 21.75 13.91
C ILE A 610 -17.60 22.32 14.01
N SER A 611 -18.16 22.46 15.22
CA SER A 611 -19.48 23.04 15.43
C SER A 611 -19.51 24.52 15.02
N VAL A 612 -18.48 25.28 15.39
CA VAL A 612 -18.30 26.68 14.98
C VAL A 612 -18.21 26.81 13.46
N LEU A 613 -17.40 25.96 12.82
CA LEU A 613 -17.24 25.93 11.37
C LEU A 613 -18.55 25.64 10.65
N MET A 614 -19.34 24.69 11.16
CA MET A 614 -20.67 24.36 10.61
C MET A 614 -21.64 25.56 10.70
N ILE A 615 -21.63 26.28 11.81
CA ILE A 615 -22.47 27.48 11.99
C ILE A 615 -22.04 28.58 11.02
N ALA A 616 -20.72 28.81 10.88
CA ALA A 616 -20.19 29.83 9.98
C ALA A 616 -20.60 29.54 8.50
N LEU A 617 -20.52 28.28 8.07
CA LEU A 617 -20.97 27.88 6.73
C LEU A 617 -22.48 28.10 6.52
N GLU A 618 -23.28 27.78 7.51
CA GLU A 618 -24.74 27.98 7.42
C GLU A 618 -25.09 29.47 7.34
N LEU A 619 -24.39 30.33 8.09
CA LEU A 619 -24.57 31.77 8.03
C LEU A 619 -24.15 32.35 6.67
N LYS A 620 -23.01 31.89 6.09
CA LYS A 620 -22.56 32.29 4.75
C LYS A 620 -23.59 31.93 3.70
N ARG A 621 -24.10 30.68 3.73
CA ARG A 621 -25.11 30.20 2.80
C ARG A 621 -26.43 30.95 2.85
N ARG A 622 -26.88 31.37 4.07
CA ARG A 622 -28.09 32.19 4.21
C ARG A 622 -27.91 33.58 3.61
N LYS A 623 -26.75 34.20 3.80
CA LYS A 623 -26.45 35.49 3.18
C LYS A 623 -26.43 35.42 1.66
N GLU A 624 -25.84 34.39 1.09
CA GLU A 624 -25.81 34.15 -0.38
C GLU A 624 -27.20 33.84 -0.98
N GLN A 625 -28.19 33.44 -0.17
CA GLN A 625 -29.58 33.21 -0.59
C GLN A 625 -30.45 34.46 -0.44
N GLU A 626 -30.04 35.42 0.38
CA GLU A 626 -30.73 36.69 0.60
C GLU A 626 -30.24 37.80 -0.36
N GLU A 627 -29.06 37.63 -0.98
CA GLU A 627 -28.55 38.46 -2.09
C GLU A 627 -29.02 37.91 -3.47
#